data_93933fb851df4c9665af2f09998fe6e4
#
_entry.id   93933fb851df4c9665af2f09998fe6e4
#
_cell.length_a   1.000
_cell.length_b   1.000
_cell.length_c   1.000
_cell.angle_alpha   90.00
_cell.angle_beta   90.00
_cell.angle_gamma   90.00
#
_symmetry.space_group_name_H-M   'P 1'
#
loop_
_entity.id
_entity.type
_entity.pdbx_description
1 polymer ?
#
loop_
_entity_poly.entity_id
_entity_poly.type
_entity_poly.pdbx_seq_one_letter_code
_entity_poly.pdbx_strand_id
1 'polypeptide(L)'
;MRTVTAVAALTLLVEGAPLAAQQSRSGGLEGTIAQWISSRAVSAAQVSLVYLESEASNTVTTAVDARGRYRLDSLPAGRYLVQVSHPTLDSLDVTLPPGQLKIAAGRPTRSDFSLPTGERLRAMVCPGVSLGADRAVVAGRVIDAESEGPLAGAHVVALWTEISIDRKTKQIVTQQKQTVVSTRRDGEYRLCGVPAVKSLSLQIQHGGRAGAATRLSVMPEEGVAIRDFSMSMRSAPTIAALDSLERLAAAALADTTSNAATARPELELTGDATLAGTVRTMAGQPLANAEVRVRHGRAAAVTDQSGRFTLGNLPSGTQMLLVRQLGFVLAEIPVELRSNRSREVNVQMTRAVTLDSVRVLATQRPSLAEFEHNRKTNLQGRFLTLSQIQQSRAKNTSDLLPLLGGYVLMGRTPLVKMKDTDFDPPGTHSCKGANVVIDGVDGMEVDDVQPNQIAGIELYKDAASAPLQYAGRANCGLIVIWLRPGPRWHGWKNLFNNSARLQHEATP
;
A
#
# COMPACT_ATOMS: atom_id res chain seq x y z
N MET A 1 12.90 8.10 114.71
CA MET A 1 11.62 8.52 114.19
C MET A 1 11.84 9.02 112.82
N ARG A 2 11.65 8.19 111.80
CA ARG A 2 11.72 8.58 110.42
C ARG A 2 10.55 7.89 109.72
N THR A 3 9.65 8.71 109.24
CA THR A 3 8.48 8.32 108.43
C THR A 3 8.89 8.02 107.00
N VAL A 4 8.57 6.84 106.57
CA VAL A 4 8.75 6.41 105.18
C VAL A 4 7.41 6.59 104.44
N THR A 5 7.39 7.47 103.48
CA THR A 5 6.25 7.71 102.57
C THR A 5 6.39 6.78 101.37
N ALA A 6 5.43 5.88 101.23
CA ALA A 6 5.36 5.00 100.00
C ALA A 6 4.73 5.79 98.85
N VAL A 7 5.43 5.85 97.74
CA VAL A 7 4.94 6.37 96.46
C VAL A 7 4.44 5.16 95.63
N ALA A 8 3.12 5.14 95.40
CA ALA A 8 2.49 4.17 94.49
C ALA A 8 2.69 4.63 93.07
N ALA A 9 3.45 3.82 92.29
CA ALA A 9 3.59 4.03 90.80
C ALA A 9 2.36 3.42 90.11
N LEU A 10 1.58 4.27 89.46
CA LEU A 10 0.47 3.88 88.59
C LEU A 10 0.99 3.60 87.19
N THR A 11 1.13 2.35 86.79
CA THR A 11 1.47 1.91 85.46
C THR A 11 0.22 2.01 84.58
N LEU A 12 0.20 3.00 83.65
CA LEU A 12 -0.77 3.08 82.58
C LEU A 12 -0.40 2.08 81.55
N LEU A 13 -1.16 1.02 81.40
CA LEU A 13 -1.17 0.11 80.26
C LEU A 13 -1.80 0.87 79.07
N VAL A 14 -0.95 1.33 78.13
CA VAL A 14 -1.41 1.80 76.82
C VAL A 14 -1.66 0.54 76.01
N GLU A 15 -2.91 0.12 75.89
CA GLU A 15 -3.34 -0.84 74.91
C GLU A 15 -3.09 -0.25 73.51
N GLY A 16 -1.99 -0.66 72.85
CA GLY A 16 -1.72 -0.40 71.45
C GLY A 16 -2.77 -1.11 70.58
N ALA A 17 -3.80 -0.35 70.16
CA ALA A 17 -4.67 -0.81 69.13
C ALA A 17 -3.80 -1.25 67.90
N PRO A 18 -3.98 -2.45 67.30
CA PRO A 18 -3.29 -2.81 66.11
C PRO A 18 -3.67 -1.78 65.03
N LEU A 19 -2.68 -1.09 64.50
CA LEU A 19 -2.84 -0.38 63.24
C LEU A 19 -3.28 -1.44 62.24
N ALA A 20 -4.58 -1.56 62.00
CA ALA A 20 -5.08 -2.31 60.86
C ALA A 20 -4.39 -1.72 59.64
N ALA A 21 -3.47 -2.49 59.09
CA ALA A 21 -2.86 -2.13 57.84
C ALA A 21 -3.99 -1.79 56.87
N GLN A 22 -4.14 -0.53 56.51
CA GLN A 22 -5.02 -0.08 55.45
C GLN A 22 -4.54 -0.81 54.21
N GLN A 23 -5.14 -1.98 53.96
CA GLN A 23 -4.93 -2.71 52.72
C GLN A 23 -5.15 -1.70 51.61
N SER A 24 -4.09 -1.42 50.88
CA SER A 24 -4.11 -0.44 49.81
C SER A 24 -5.27 -0.80 48.88
N ARG A 25 -6.30 0.04 48.89
CA ARG A 25 -7.44 -0.08 47.98
C ARG A 25 -7.05 0.24 46.52
N SER A 26 -5.77 0.06 46.21
CA SER A 26 -5.20 0.29 44.89
C SER A 26 -5.09 -1.00 44.08
N GLY A 27 -5.36 -0.91 42.84
CA GLY A 27 -5.11 -1.93 41.79
C GLY A 27 -4.16 -1.41 40.73
N GLY A 28 -4.10 -2.08 39.61
CA GLY A 28 -3.35 -1.65 38.44
C GLY A 28 -4.13 -1.97 37.18
N LEU A 29 -3.70 -1.38 36.08
CA LEU A 29 -4.17 -1.68 34.74
C LEU A 29 -2.96 -2.01 33.84
N GLU A 30 -3.02 -3.12 33.13
CA GLU A 30 -2.00 -3.51 32.15
C GLU A 30 -2.64 -4.11 30.91
N GLY A 31 -1.94 -4.06 29.81
CA GLY A 31 -2.43 -4.65 28.56
C GLY A 31 -1.57 -4.29 27.35
N THR A 32 -2.12 -4.57 26.18
CA THR A 32 -1.47 -4.31 24.91
C THR A 32 -2.37 -3.48 24.00
N ILE A 33 -1.75 -2.68 23.12
CA ILE A 33 -2.43 -2.02 22.01
C ILE A 33 -1.88 -2.58 20.72
N ALA A 34 -2.77 -3.05 19.85
CA ALA A 34 -2.42 -3.61 18.55
C ALA A 34 -3.28 -3.00 17.44
N GLN A 35 -2.86 -3.16 16.20
CA GLN A 35 -3.71 -2.90 15.03
C GLN A 35 -4.68 -4.06 14.83
N TRP A 36 -5.91 -3.74 14.45
CA TRP A 36 -6.98 -4.72 14.30
C TRP A 36 -6.66 -5.88 13.34
N ILE A 37 -6.07 -5.57 12.17
CA ILE A 37 -5.84 -6.57 11.12
C ILE A 37 -4.53 -7.34 11.31
N SER A 38 -3.44 -6.65 11.68
CA SER A 38 -2.10 -7.23 11.70
C SER A 38 -1.65 -7.74 13.06
N SER A 39 -2.43 -7.47 14.12
CA SER A 39 -2.00 -7.65 15.52
C SER A 39 -0.63 -7.04 15.80
N ARG A 40 -0.20 -6.11 14.95
CA ARG A 40 1.09 -5.45 15.07
C ARG A 40 1.06 -4.49 16.26
N ALA A 41 2.10 -4.54 17.07
CA ALA A 41 2.24 -3.62 18.19
C ALA A 41 2.25 -2.17 17.71
N VAL A 42 1.54 -1.29 18.44
CA VAL A 42 1.42 0.12 18.12
C VAL A 42 2.20 0.91 19.17
N SER A 43 3.30 1.53 18.75
CA SER A 43 4.06 2.47 19.57
C SER A 43 3.47 3.89 19.47
N ALA A 44 3.84 4.76 20.39
CA ALA A 44 3.36 6.16 20.49
C ALA A 44 1.86 6.34 20.81
N ALA A 45 1.11 5.26 21.02
CA ALA A 45 -0.23 5.37 21.58
C ALA A 45 -0.19 5.77 23.06
N GLN A 46 -1.27 6.34 23.54
CA GLN A 46 -1.46 6.71 24.93
C GLN A 46 -2.77 6.14 25.45
N VAL A 47 -2.75 5.69 26.71
CA VAL A 47 -3.94 5.24 27.44
C VAL A 47 -4.22 6.23 28.55
N SER A 48 -5.38 6.87 28.51
CA SER A 48 -5.85 7.82 29.50
C SER A 48 -7.02 7.24 30.30
N LEU A 49 -6.98 7.40 31.62
CA LEU A 49 -8.01 6.93 32.53
C LEU A 49 -8.59 8.10 33.29
N VAL A 50 -9.92 8.17 33.41
CA VAL A 50 -10.64 9.09 34.26
C VAL A 50 -11.43 8.29 35.29
N TYR A 51 -11.19 8.55 36.58
CA TYR A 51 -11.89 7.90 37.67
C TYR A 51 -13.31 8.43 37.83
N LEU A 52 -14.31 7.55 37.82
CA LEU A 52 -15.73 7.93 37.79
C LEU A 52 -16.38 8.09 39.19
N GLU A 53 -15.69 7.66 40.24
CA GLU A 53 -16.26 7.66 41.59
C GLU A 53 -15.71 8.82 42.47
N SER A 54 -15.05 9.81 41.83
CA SER A 54 -14.56 11.03 42.48
C SER A 54 -15.11 12.27 41.77
N GLU A 55 -15.48 13.29 42.56
CA GLU A 55 -15.85 14.59 41.98
C GLU A 55 -14.66 15.33 41.34
N ALA A 56 -13.44 15.00 41.74
CA ALA A 56 -12.22 15.52 41.12
C ALA A 56 -11.91 14.72 39.88
N SER A 57 -11.94 15.37 38.72
CA SER A 57 -11.62 14.79 37.40
C SER A 57 -10.11 14.55 37.26
N ASN A 58 -9.58 13.57 37.96
CA ASN A 58 -8.16 13.21 37.83
C ASN A 58 -7.95 12.26 36.61
N THR A 59 -7.28 12.75 35.57
CA THR A 59 -6.86 11.96 34.44
C THR A 59 -5.45 11.43 34.66
N VAL A 60 -5.29 10.13 34.57
CA VAL A 60 -3.99 9.46 34.59
C VAL A 60 -3.69 8.90 33.19
N THR A 61 -2.53 9.26 32.64
CA THR A 61 -2.14 8.86 31.28
C THR A 61 -0.82 8.11 31.32
N THR A 62 -0.71 7.06 30.50
CA THR A 62 0.53 6.32 30.26
C THR A 62 0.81 6.17 28.77
N ALA A 63 2.08 6.19 28.40
CA ALA A 63 2.52 5.88 27.06
C ALA A 63 2.67 4.36 26.84
N VAL A 64 2.59 3.94 25.61
CA VAL A 64 2.73 2.56 25.17
C VAL A 64 4.17 2.31 24.72
N ASP A 65 4.78 1.20 25.13
CA ASP A 65 6.13 0.82 24.77
C ASP A 65 6.25 0.38 23.29
N ALA A 66 7.49 0.15 22.81
CA ALA A 66 7.75 -0.30 21.44
C ALA A 66 7.15 -1.70 21.11
N ARG A 67 6.73 -2.45 22.12
CA ARG A 67 6.06 -3.75 21.97
C ARG A 67 4.53 -3.63 22.08
N GLY A 68 4.02 -2.41 22.14
CA GLY A 68 2.59 -2.15 22.28
C GLY A 68 2.04 -2.36 23.69
N ARG A 69 2.88 -2.48 24.73
CA ARG A 69 2.46 -2.75 26.09
C ARG A 69 2.34 -1.47 26.90
N TYR A 70 1.38 -1.43 27.81
CA TYR A 70 1.20 -0.35 28.75
C TYR A 70 0.92 -0.89 30.16
N ARG A 71 1.23 -0.08 31.17
CA ARG A 71 1.00 -0.41 32.56
C ARG A 71 0.77 0.86 33.38
N LEU A 72 -0.18 0.78 34.27
CA LEU A 72 -0.54 1.79 35.27
C LEU A 72 -0.69 1.09 36.60
N ASP A 73 0.08 1.51 37.58
CA ASP A 73 0.06 0.98 38.94
C ASP A 73 -0.59 1.99 39.91
N SER A 74 -0.93 1.52 41.09
CA SER A 74 -1.43 2.35 42.22
C SER A 74 -2.72 3.10 41.88
N LEU A 75 -3.59 2.54 41.07
CA LEU A 75 -4.88 3.11 40.73
C LEU A 75 -5.90 2.78 41.84
N PRO A 76 -6.72 3.75 42.32
CA PRO A 76 -7.85 3.45 43.20
C PRO A 76 -8.75 2.35 42.59
N ALA A 77 -9.25 1.44 43.39
CA ALA A 77 -10.23 0.47 42.94
C ALA A 77 -11.56 1.17 42.64
N GLY A 78 -12.20 0.86 41.53
CA GLY A 78 -13.45 1.50 41.11
C GLY A 78 -13.63 1.51 39.60
N ARG A 79 -14.57 2.32 39.12
CA ARG A 79 -14.90 2.45 37.69
C ARG A 79 -14.13 3.58 37.05
N TYR A 80 -13.67 3.32 35.83
CA TYR A 80 -12.91 4.26 35.01
C TYR A 80 -13.50 4.38 33.61
N LEU A 81 -13.45 5.59 33.06
CA LEU A 81 -13.45 5.79 31.62
C LEU A 81 -12.02 5.60 31.13
N VAL A 82 -11.86 4.80 30.08
CA VAL A 82 -10.58 4.60 29.40
C VAL A 82 -10.67 5.12 27.98
N GLN A 83 -9.69 5.91 27.59
CA GLN A 83 -9.56 6.42 26.23
C GLN A 83 -8.17 6.09 25.70
N VAL A 84 -8.13 5.59 24.46
CA VAL A 84 -6.90 5.35 23.73
C VAL A 84 -6.77 6.43 22.66
N SER A 85 -5.63 7.11 22.63
CA SER A 85 -5.27 8.08 21.59
C SER A 85 -4.00 7.66 20.87
N HIS A 86 -3.83 8.13 19.66
CA HIS A 86 -2.63 7.89 18.86
C HIS A 86 -2.41 9.07 17.91
N PRO A 87 -1.17 9.60 17.77
CA PRO A 87 -0.89 10.77 16.94
C PRO A 87 -1.43 10.69 15.50
N THR A 88 -1.44 9.49 14.92
CA THR A 88 -2.03 9.26 13.60
C THR A 88 -3.55 9.47 13.59
N LEU A 89 -4.27 9.04 14.63
CA LEU A 89 -5.72 9.27 14.73
C LEU A 89 -6.03 10.75 14.98
N ASP A 90 -5.21 11.39 15.81
CA ASP A 90 -5.34 12.81 16.12
C ASP A 90 -5.13 13.66 14.85
N SER A 91 -4.15 13.30 13.99
CA SER A 91 -3.93 13.98 12.71
C SER A 91 -5.04 13.73 11.69
N LEU A 92 -5.88 12.73 11.90
CA LEU A 92 -7.07 12.43 11.08
C LEU A 92 -8.35 13.01 11.69
N ASP A 93 -8.26 13.70 12.82
CA ASP A 93 -9.42 14.18 13.60
C ASP A 93 -10.38 13.02 13.96
N VAL A 94 -9.79 11.85 14.28
CA VAL A 94 -10.52 10.64 14.67
C VAL A 94 -10.36 10.41 16.16
N THR A 95 -11.43 10.61 16.89
CA THR A 95 -11.51 10.28 18.32
C THR A 95 -12.16 8.92 18.50
N LEU A 96 -11.47 8.02 19.22
CA LEU A 96 -12.07 6.75 19.61
C LEU A 96 -13.08 6.95 20.74
N PRO A 97 -14.23 6.28 20.72
CA PRO A 97 -15.18 6.36 21.82
C PRO A 97 -14.54 5.81 23.10
N PRO A 98 -14.73 6.48 24.25
CA PRO A 98 -14.22 5.98 25.51
C PRO A 98 -14.91 4.67 25.90
N GLY A 99 -14.13 3.75 26.42
CA GLY A 99 -14.62 2.53 27.05
C GLY A 99 -14.81 2.71 28.56
N GLN A 100 -15.51 1.77 29.20
CA GLN A 100 -15.57 1.68 30.65
C GLN A 100 -14.90 0.40 31.14
N LEU A 101 -14.15 0.50 32.24
CA LEU A 101 -13.56 -0.65 32.91
C LEU A 101 -13.63 -0.49 34.43
N LYS A 102 -13.52 -1.62 35.13
CA LYS A 102 -13.48 -1.65 36.60
C LYS A 102 -12.13 -2.19 37.04
N ILE A 103 -11.44 -1.41 37.87
CA ILE A 103 -10.16 -1.82 38.46
C ILE A 103 -10.45 -2.47 39.79
N ALA A 104 -9.92 -3.69 40.00
CA ALA A 104 -10.03 -4.42 41.26
C ALA A 104 -8.85 -4.09 42.16
N ALA A 105 -9.11 -4.05 43.50
CA ALA A 105 -8.07 -3.88 44.49
C ALA A 105 -7.13 -5.12 44.54
N GLY A 106 -5.85 -4.87 44.78
CA GLY A 106 -4.86 -5.90 45.08
C GLY A 106 -4.32 -6.73 43.89
N ARG A 107 -4.83 -6.51 42.69
CA ARG A 107 -4.34 -7.19 41.47
C ARG A 107 -4.44 -6.30 40.22
N PRO A 108 -3.55 -6.47 39.23
CA PRO A 108 -3.70 -5.74 37.99
C PRO A 108 -4.91 -6.26 37.18
N THR A 109 -5.68 -5.34 36.64
CA THR A 109 -6.73 -5.62 35.68
C THR A 109 -6.07 -5.65 34.28
N ARG A 110 -6.34 -6.66 33.48
CA ARG A 110 -5.84 -6.73 32.12
C ARG A 110 -6.90 -6.22 31.13
N SER A 111 -6.49 -5.33 30.23
CA SER A 111 -7.34 -4.86 29.14
C SER A 111 -6.50 -4.65 27.89
N ASP A 112 -6.84 -5.32 26.80
CA ASP A 112 -6.16 -5.20 25.52
C ASP A 112 -7.04 -4.36 24.57
N PHE A 113 -6.42 -3.43 23.84
CA PHE A 113 -7.11 -2.54 22.91
C PHE A 113 -6.59 -2.74 21.50
N SER A 114 -7.40 -2.38 20.50
CA SER A 114 -7.01 -2.39 19.10
C SER A 114 -7.39 -1.08 18.41
N LEU A 115 -6.45 -0.51 17.64
CA LEU A 115 -6.73 0.65 16.84
C LEU A 115 -7.44 0.25 15.53
N PRO A 116 -8.41 1.07 15.07
CA PRO A 116 -9.10 0.81 13.82
C PRO A 116 -8.14 0.89 12.62
N THR A 117 -8.32 0.03 11.66
CA THR A 117 -7.60 0.01 10.38
C THR A 117 -8.55 -0.34 9.25
N GLY A 118 -8.09 -0.24 8.01
CA GLY A 118 -8.85 -0.66 6.85
C GLY A 118 -10.22 0.02 6.74
N GLU A 119 -11.26 -0.76 6.55
CA GLU A 119 -12.63 -0.27 6.33
C GLU A 119 -13.15 0.57 7.50
N ARG A 120 -12.90 0.15 8.73
CA ARG A 120 -13.37 0.86 9.92
C ARG A 120 -12.75 2.25 10.03
N LEU A 121 -11.44 2.36 9.77
CA LEU A 121 -10.75 3.65 9.76
C LEU A 121 -11.26 4.54 8.63
N ARG A 122 -11.45 3.99 7.41
CA ARG A 122 -12.03 4.74 6.29
C ARG A 122 -13.41 5.33 6.64
N ALA A 123 -14.28 4.52 7.25
CA ALA A 123 -15.61 4.97 7.66
C ALA A 123 -15.57 6.08 8.71
N MET A 124 -14.58 6.06 9.62
CA MET A 124 -14.40 7.10 10.63
C MET A 124 -13.87 8.41 10.03
N VAL A 125 -12.94 8.33 9.07
CA VAL A 125 -12.34 9.50 8.41
C VAL A 125 -13.30 10.12 7.39
N CYS A 126 -14.11 9.30 6.71
CA CYS A 126 -15.08 9.73 5.70
C CYS A 126 -16.51 9.29 6.07
N PRO A 127 -17.11 9.88 7.12
CA PRO A 127 -18.44 9.50 7.58
C PRO A 127 -19.49 9.74 6.50
N GLY A 128 -20.43 8.81 6.35
CA GLY A 128 -21.51 8.89 5.36
C GLY A 128 -21.13 8.49 3.93
N VAL A 129 -19.87 8.12 3.68
CA VAL A 129 -19.42 7.62 2.37
C VAL A 129 -19.19 6.13 2.45
N SER A 130 -19.97 5.36 1.69
CA SER A 130 -19.74 3.90 1.57
C SER A 130 -18.58 3.66 0.60
N LEU A 131 -17.46 3.17 1.11
CA LEU A 131 -16.25 2.88 0.34
C LEU A 131 -16.04 1.37 0.20
N GLY A 132 -15.89 0.91 -1.04
CA GLY A 132 -15.53 -0.48 -1.33
C GLY A 132 -14.13 -0.83 -0.80
N ALA A 133 -13.81 -2.14 -0.76
CA ALA A 133 -12.52 -2.64 -0.29
C ALA A 133 -11.34 -2.17 -1.17
N ASP A 134 -11.60 -1.86 -2.44
CA ASP A 134 -10.66 -1.34 -3.43
C ASP A 134 -10.45 0.17 -3.34
N ARG A 135 -11.16 0.84 -2.42
CA ARG A 135 -11.10 2.28 -2.22
C ARG A 135 -10.39 2.63 -0.92
N ALA A 136 -9.70 3.75 -0.95
CA ALA A 136 -8.92 4.28 0.15
C ALA A 136 -9.23 5.76 0.41
N VAL A 137 -8.67 6.28 1.46
CA VAL A 137 -8.72 7.69 1.85
C VAL A 137 -7.31 8.23 1.91
N VAL A 138 -7.10 9.42 1.36
CA VAL A 138 -5.89 10.20 1.61
C VAL A 138 -6.27 11.46 2.38
N ALA A 139 -5.63 11.68 3.51
CA ALA A 139 -5.87 12.85 4.35
C ALA A 139 -4.54 13.53 4.69
N GLY A 140 -4.59 14.76 5.11
CA GLY A 140 -3.42 15.53 5.53
C GLY A 140 -3.70 17.03 5.58
N ARG A 141 -2.63 17.79 5.67
CA ARG A 141 -2.67 19.25 5.74
C ARG A 141 -1.82 19.87 4.64
N VAL A 142 -2.29 20.99 4.11
CA VAL A 142 -1.53 21.83 3.18
C VAL A 142 -1.18 23.13 3.87
N ILE A 143 0.10 23.51 3.85
CA ILE A 143 0.59 24.75 4.43
C ILE A 143 1.35 25.58 3.38
N ASP A 144 1.42 26.87 3.61
CA ASP A 144 2.28 27.77 2.86
C ASP A 144 3.74 27.56 3.28
N ALA A 145 4.64 27.39 2.32
CA ALA A 145 6.04 27.05 2.59
C ALA A 145 6.86 28.21 3.16
N GLU A 146 6.41 29.44 2.97
CA GLU A 146 7.05 30.65 3.46
C GLU A 146 6.56 31.06 4.85
N SER A 147 5.25 31.14 5.05
CA SER A 147 4.65 31.55 6.31
C SER A 147 4.44 30.43 7.31
N GLU A 148 4.51 29.18 6.86
CA GLU A 148 4.17 27.96 7.60
C GLU A 148 2.72 27.92 8.12
N GLY A 149 1.89 28.88 7.67
CA GLY A 149 0.47 28.91 7.99
C GLY A 149 -0.35 27.94 7.13
N PRO A 150 -1.59 27.63 7.58
CA PRO A 150 -2.47 26.78 6.81
C PRO A 150 -2.86 27.42 5.48
N LEU A 151 -2.87 26.63 4.41
CA LEU A 151 -3.27 27.09 3.09
C LEU A 151 -4.73 26.69 2.83
N ALA A 152 -5.65 27.61 3.12
CA ALA A 152 -7.07 27.41 2.95
C ALA A 152 -7.48 27.54 1.45
N GLY A 153 -8.43 26.71 1.01
CA GLY A 153 -8.94 26.76 -0.37
C GLY A 153 -7.96 26.26 -1.43
N ALA A 154 -6.87 25.62 -1.03
CA ALA A 154 -5.98 24.93 -1.96
C ALA A 154 -6.65 23.66 -2.48
N HIS A 155 -6.52 23.38 -3.76
CA HIS A 155 -7.02 22.17 -4.40
C HIS A 155 -5.99 21.05 -4.33
N VAL A 156 -6.36 19.94 -3.69
CA VAL A 156 -5.59 18.70 -3.71
C VAL A 156 -6.15 17.82 -4.82
N VAL A 157 -5.37 17.67 -5.88
CA VAL A 157 -5.72 16.90 -7.08
C VAL A 157 -5.08 15.53 -6.98
N ALA A 158 -5.90 14.49 -7.02
CA ALA A 158 -5.45 13.10 -7.12
C ALA A 158 -5.71 12.57 -8.54
N LEU A 159 -4.68 12.00 -9.15
CA LEU A 159 -4.71 11.43 -10.50
C LEU A 159 -4.27 9.97 -10.46
N TRP A 160 -4.95 9.11 -11.19
CA TRP A 160 -4.59 7.71 -11.36
C TRP A 160 -5.00 7.20 -12.73
N THR A 161 -4.44 6.07 -13.12
CA THR A 161 -4.77 5.40 -14.36
C THR A 161 -5.63 4.18 -14.05
N GLU A 162 -6.81 4.09 -14.64
CA GLU A 162 -7.63 2.89 -14.65
C GLU A 162 -7.40 2.13 -15.95
N ILE A 163 -7.09 0.85 -15.82
CA ILE A 163 -6.96 -0.08 -16.94
C ILE A 163 -8.18 -0.99 -16.91
N SER A 164 -8.94 -1.00 -17.98
CA SER A 164 -10.10 -1.85 -18.15
C SER A 164 -10.05 -2.56 -19.49
N ILE A 165 -10.74 -3.69 -19.60
CA ILE A 165 -10.90 -4.39 -20.87
C ILE A 165 -12.32 -4.09 -21.36
N ASP A 166 -12.42 -3.48 -22.54
CA ASP A 166 -13.72 -3.32 -23.19
C ASP A 166 -14.24 -4.70 -23.60
N ARG A 167 -15.36 -5.09 -22.99
CA ARG A 167 -15.95 -6.42 -23.20
C ARG A 167 -16.43 -6.65 -24.62
N LYS A 168 -16.73 -5.59 -25.39
CA LYS A 168 -17.21 -5.69 -26.77
C LYS A 168 -16.05 -5.80 -27.76
N THR A 169 -15.06 -4.94 -27.62
CA THR A 169 -13.91 -4.86 -28.54
C THR A 169 -12.73 -5.72 -28.12
N LYS A 170 -12.74 -6.27 -26.87
CA LYS A 170 -11.62 -7.01 -26.24
C LYS A 170 -10.32 -6.18 -26.19
N GLN A 171 -10.42 -4.88 -26.28
CA GLN A 171 -9.28 -3.97 -26.22
C GLN A 171 -9.03 -3.48 -24.79
N ILE A 172 -7.75 -3.32 -24.46
CA ILE A 172 -7.33 -2.68 -23.22
C ILE A 172 -7.59 -1.19 -23.36
N VAL A 173 -8.45 -0.67 -22.51
CA VAL A 173 -8.75 0.77 -22.44
C VAL A 173 -8.06 1.34 -21.21
N THR A 174 -7.20 2.31 -21.44
CA THR A 174 -6.51 3.06 -20.39
C THR A 174 -7.18 4.42 -20.23
N GLN A 175 -7.72 4.70 -19.05
CA GLN A 175 -8.37 5.98 -18.75
C GLN A 175 -7.65 6.67 -17.60
N GLN A 176 -7.33 7.93 -17.79
CA GLN A 176 -6.86 8.79 -16.72
C GLN A 176 -8.06 9.32 -15.93
N LYS A 177 -8.07 9.11 -14.63
CA LYS A 177 -9.11 9.57 -13.70
C LYS A 177 -8.52 10.58 -12.74
N GLN A 178 -9.35 11.52 -12.32
CA GLN A 178 -8.97 12.49 -11.31
C GLN A 178 -10.09 12.75 -10.32
N THR A 179 -9.71 13.17 -9.14
CA THR A 179 -10.61 13.76 -8.14
C THR A 179 -9.93 14.94 -7.48
N VAL A 180 -10.71 15.89 -7.01
CA VAL A 180 -10.22 17.14 -6.44
C VAL A 180 -10.97 17.41 -5.14
N VAL A 181 -10.26 17.85 -4.12
CA VAL A 181 -10.84 18.38 -2.88
C VAL A 181 -10.16 19.70 -2.51
N SER A 182 -10.91 20.62 -1.91
CA SER A 182 -10.35 21.89 -1.40
C SER A 182 -10.01 21.74 0.08
N THR A 183 -8.90 22.34 0.50
CA THR A 183 -8.52 22.42 1.90
C THR A 183 -9.46 23.31 2.69
N ARG A 184 -9.67 22.96 3.96
CA ARG A 184 -10.43 23.75 4.93
C ARG A 184 -9.65 24.97 5.39
N ARG A 185 -10.21 25.77 6.30
CA ARG A 185 -9.55 26.96 6.86
C ARG A 185 -8.26 26.66 7.62
N ASP A 186 -8.17 25.49 8.21
CA ASP A 186 -7.00 24.96 8.93
C ASP A 186 -5.98 24.26 8.02
N GLY A 187 -6.21 24.27 6.70
CA GLY A 187 -5.39 23.60 5.69
C GLY A 187 -5.65 22.10 5.55
N GLU A 188 -6.56 21.53 6.31
CA GLU A 188 -6.84 20.09 6.24
C GLU A 188 -7.62 19.70 5.00
N TYR A 189 -7.34 18.49 4.50
CA TYR A 189 -8.07 17.90 3.38
C TYR A 189 -8.30 16.40 3.59
N ARG A 190 -9.35 15.88 2.96
CA ARG A 190 -9.70 14.46 2.97
C ARG A 190 -10.19 14.07 1.58
N LEU A 191 -9.43 13.25 0.89
CA LEU A 191 -9.78 12.64 -0.39
C LEU A 191 -10.40 11.26 -0.12
N CYS A 192 -11.72 11.20 -0.14
CA CYS A 192 -12.47 9.97 0.09
C CYS A 192 -12.71 9.24 -1.23
N GLY A 193 -12.47 7.91 -1.25
CA GLY A 193 -12.81 7.06 -2.39
C GLY A 193 -11.79 7.03 -3.52
N VAL A 194 -10.54 7.43 -3.25
CA VAL A 194 -9.44 7.17 -4.20
C VAL A 194 -9.17 5.67 -4.31
N PRO A 195 -8.70 5.15 -5.44
CA PRO A 195 -8.38 3.73 -5.53
C PRO A 195 -7.20 3.37 -4.63
N ALA A 196 -7.27 2.19 -4.02
CA ALA A 196 -6.15 1.60 -3.30
C ALA A 196 -5.15 1.04 -4.32
N VAL A 197 -4.16 1.83 -4.71
CA VAL A 197 -3.20 1.51 -5.77
C VAL A 197 -1.77 1.85 -5.34
N LYS A 198 -0.80 1.18 -5.99
CA LYS A 198 0.61 1.42 -5.73
C LYS A 198 1.13 2.78 -6.22
N SER A 199 0.39 3.46 -7.09
CA SER A 199 0.83 4.74 -7.66
C SER A 199 -0.34 5.69 -7.90
N LEU A 200 -0.65 6.47 -6.87
CA LEU A 200 -1.56 7.60 -6.91
C LEU A 200 -0.72 8.88 -7.03
N SER A 201 -0.96 9.71 -8.04
CA SER A 201 -0.29 11.00 -8.17
C SER A 201 -1.09 12.07 -7.45
N LEU A 202 -0.45 12.84 -6.58
CA LEU A 202 -1.07 13.94 -5.83
C LEU A 202 -0.36 15.24 -6.18
N GLN A 203 -1.12 16.30 -6.44
CA GLN A 203 -0.62 17.63 -6.72
C GLN A 203 -1.48 18.69 -6.01
N ILE A 204 -0.83 19.72 -5.47
CA ILE A 204 -1.49 20.86 -4.87
C ILE A 204 -1.59 21.98 -5.90
N GLN A 205 -2.75 22.60 -6.00
CA GLN A 205 -2.98 23.78 -6.83
C GLN A 205 -3.61 24.90 -6.00
N HIS A 206 -3.07 26.09 -6.08
CA HIS A 206 -3.60 27.27 -5.39
C HIS A 206 -3.20 28.56 -6.10
N GLY A 207 -4.11 29.53 -6.21
CA GLY A 207 -3.84 30.83 -6.80
C GLY A 207 -3.26 30.77 -8.24
N GLY A 208 -3.74 29.83 -9.07
CA GLY A 208 -3.24 29.63 -10.44
C GLY A 208 -1.84 29.02 -10.53
N ARG A 209 -1.29 28.52 -9.43
CA ARG A 209 -0.01 27.84 -9.34
C ARG A 209 -0.17 26.37 -8.97
N ALA A 210 0.80 25.56 -9.29
CA ALA A 210 0.82 24.14 -8.94
C ALA A 210 2.14 23.74 -8.27
N GLY A 211 2.03 22.98 -7.18
CA GLY A 211 3.16 22.34 -6.52
C GLY A 211 3.67 21.13 -7.29
N ALA A 212 4.75 20.54 -6.85
CA ALA A 212 5.28 19.33 -7.45
C ALA A 212 4.31 18.15 -7.29
N ALA A 213 4.10 17.41 -8.37
CA ALA A 213 3.34 16.16 -8.31
C ALA A 213 4.16 15.10 -7.55
N THR A 214 3.53 14.48 -6.55
CA THR A 214 4.14 13.42 -5.74
C THR A 214 3.40 12.11 -5.93
N ARG A 215 4.11 11.00 -5.84
CA ARG A 215 3.51 9.66 -5.89
C ARG A 215 3.27 9.13 -4.48
N LEU A 216 2.11 8.54 -4.28
CA LEU A 216 1.71 7.89 -3.04
C LEU A 216 1.24 6.47 -3.34
N SER A 217 1.69 5.52 -2.55
CA SER A 217 1.15 4.16 -2.54
C SER A 217 0.16 4.04 -1.39
N VAL A 218 -1.05 3.58 -1.68
CA VAL A 218 -2.07 3.32 -0.65
C VAL A 218 -2.46 1.86 -0.74
N MET A 219 -2.12 1.09 0.30
CA MET A 219 -2.45 -0.32 0.36
C MET A 219 -3.88 -0.53 0.86
N PRO A 220 -4.62 -1.51 0.31
CA PRO A 220 -6.01 -1.78 0.72
C PRO A 220 -6.15 -2.07 2.22
N GLU A 221 -5.15 -2.73 2.80
CA GLU A 221 -5.13 -3.14 4.21
C GLU A 221 -5.03 -1.94 5.16
N GLU A 222 -4.30 -0.90 4.75
CA GLU A 222 -4.14 0.32 5.53
C GLU A 222 -5.41 1.18 5.49
N GLY A 223 -6.04 1.25 4.33
CA GLY A 223 -7.30 1.95 4.11
C GLY A 223 -7.21 3.47 4.11
N VAL A 224 -6.27 4.05 4.85
CA VAL A 224 -6.03 5.49 4.97
C VAL A 224 -4.54 5.77 4.88
N ALA A 225 -4.15 6.74 4.05
CA ALA A 225 -2.80 7.27 3.98
C ALA A 225 -2.78 8.74 4.41
N ILE A 226 -1.77 9.12 5.16
CA ILE A 226 -1.56 10.51 5.57
C ILE A 226 -0.47 11.13 4.71
N ARG A 227 -0.77 12.26 4.11
CA ARG A 227 0.17 13.00 3.30
C ARG A 227 0.02 14.51 3.49
N ASP A 228 0.98 15.12 4.16
CA ASP A 228 1.05 16.57 4.27
C ASP A 228 1.79 17.17 3.08
N PHE A 229 1.43 18.40 2.74
CA PHE A 229 2.06 19.17 1.68
C PHE A 229 2.41 20.57 2.16
N SER A 230 3.46 21.12 1.58
CA SER A 230 3.70 22.54 1.61
C SER A 230 3.81 23.09 0.19
N MET A 231 3.29 24.28 -0.04
CA MET A 231 3.30 24.91 -1.35
C MET A 231 3.90 26.31 -1.23
N SER A 232 4.89 26.60 -2.09
CA SER A 232 5.43 27.95 -2.19
C SER A 232 4.58 28.80 -3.13
N MET A 233 4.11 29.93 -2.63
CA MET A 233 3.42 30.91 -3.48
C MET A 233 4.39 31.75 -4.29
N ARG A 234 5.69 31.72 -3.98
CA ARG A 234 6.75 32.45 -4.71
C ARG A 234 7.37 31.62 -5.81
N SER A 235 7.82 30.39 -5.48
CA SER A 235 8.62 29.55 -6.38
C SER A 235 7.79 28.49 -7.14
N ALA A 236 6.54 28.21 -6.77
CA ALA A 236 5.71 27.27 -7.53
C ALA A 236 5.38 27.83 -8.92
N PRO A 237 5.46 27.01 -9.98
CA PRO A 237 5.13 27.42 -11.34
C PRO A 237 3.64 27.75 -11.49
N THR A 238 3.31 28.60 -12.45
CA THR A 238 1.93 28.80 -12.85
C THR A 238 1.43 27.60 -13.65
N ILE A 239 0.14 27.29 -13.52
CA ILE A 239 -0.48 26.21 -14.28
C ILE A 239 -0.31 26.44 -15.79
N ALA A 240 -0.47 27.69 -16.24
CA ALA A 240 -0.27 28.05 -17.64
C ALA A 240 1.16 27.76 -18.15
N ALA A 241 2.19 27.92 -17.29
CA ALA A 241 3.56 27.58 -17.65
C ALA A 241 3.73 26.04 -17.79
N LEU A 242 3.12 25.26 -16.91
CA LEU A 242 3.15 23.79 -17.00
C LEU A 242 2.44 23.29 -18.26
N ASP A 243 1.25 23.79 -18.56
CA ASP A 243 0.49 23.44 -19.77
C ASP A 243 1.25 23.81 -21.06
N SER A 244 2.02 24.89 -21.03
CA SER A 244 2.85 25.30 -22.15
C SER A 244 4.00 24.35 -22.37
N LEU A 245 4.65 23.88 -21.28
CA LEU A 245 5.72 22.88 -21.34
C LEU A 245 5.22 21.53 -21.84
N GLU A 246 4.05 21.08 -21.39
CA GLU A 246 3.45 19.84 -21.86
C GLU A 246 3.16 19.89 -23.37
N ARG A 247 2.63 21.00 -23.85
CA ARG A 247 2.40 21.23 -25.29
C ARG A 247 3.68 21.22 -26.09
N LEU A 248 4.75 21.87 -25.59
CA LEU A 248 6.06 21.86 -26.25
C LEU A 248 6.69 20.46 -26.23
N ALA A 249 6.56 19.73 -25.13
CA ALA A 249 7.05 18.35 -25.04
C ALA A 249 6.29 17.41 -25.98
N ALA A 250 4.97 17.56 -26.09
CA ALA A 250 4.15 16.80 -27.04
C ALA A 250 4.51 17.11 -28.50
N ALA A 251 4.74 18.38 -28.83
CA ALA A 251 5.16 18.80 -30.16
C ALA A 251 6.56 18.24 -30.52
N ALA A 252 7.51 18.24 -29.56
CA ALA A 252 8.84 17.67 -29.75
C ALA A 252 8.82 16.14 -29.94
N LEU A 253 7.84 15.45 -29.39
CA LEU A 253 7.64 14.00 -29.58
C LEU A 253 7.00 13.68 -30.95
N ALA A 254 6.20 14.59 -31.49
CA ALA A 254 5.55 14.44 -32.79
C ALA A 254 6.52 14.69 -33.95
N ASP A 255 7.58 15.47 -33.75
CA ASP A 255 8.61 15.75 -34.75
C ASP A 255 9.69 14.66 -34.75
N THR A 256 9.38 13.52 -35.40
CA THR A 256 10.28 12.37 -35.53
C THR A 256 11.38 12.57 -36.58
N THR A 257 11.45 13.74 -37.24
CA THR A 257 12.38 13.99 -38.35
C THR A 257 13.71 14.62 -37.92
N SER A 258 13.83 15.12 -36.70
CA SER A 258 15.06 15.69 -36.20
C SER A 258 15.86 14.69 -35.37
N ASN A 259 17.00 14.25 -35.90
CA ASN A 259 18.03 13.48 -35.16
C ASN A 259 18.77 14.29 -34.07
N ALA A 260 18.31 15.49 -33.78
CA ALA A 260 18.80 16.28 -32.67
C ALA A 260 18.09 15.79 -31.41
N ALA A 261 18.82 15.27 -30.44
CA ALA A 261 18.39 15.14 -29.06
C ALA A 261 18.11 16.57 -28.53
N THR A 262 16.99 17.14 -28.99
CA THR A 262 16.49 18.44 -28.56
C THR A 262 16.17 18.26 -27.07
N ALA A 263 16.97 18.89 -26.22
CA ALA A 263 16.75 18.91 -24.79
C ALA A 263 15.28 19.32 -24.57
N ARG A 264 14.49 18.44 -23.94
CA ARG A 264 13.12 18.77 -23.58
C ARG A 264 13.18 20.08 -22.79
N PRO A 265 12.35 21.09 -23.15
CA PRO A 265 12.28 22.30 -22.36
C PRO A 265 11.92 21.89 -20.93
N GLU A 266 12.82 22.07 -19.99
CA GLU A 266 12.63 21.77 -18.58
C GLU A 266 12.42 23.09 -17.85
N LEU A 267 11.41 23.16 -17.00
CA LEU A 267 11.20 24.32 -16.15
C LEU A 267 12.26 24.31 -15.05
N GLU A 268 13.15 25.30 -15.02
CA GLU A 268 14.16 25.43 -13.99
C GLU A 268 13.65 26.35 -12.87
N LEU A 269 13.16 25.72 -11.79
CA LEU A 269 12.73 26.45 -10.60
C LEU A 269 13.92 26.71 -9.68
N THR A 270 13.95 27.90 -9.10
CA THR A 270 14.94 28.33 -8.10
C THR A 270 14.25 28.87 -6.86
N GLY A 271 14.97 28.93 -5.75
CA GLY A 271 14.52 29.48 -4.47
C GLY A 271 15.69 29.64 -3.52
N ASP A 272 15.40 29.72 -2.25
CA ASP A 272 16.33 29.98 -1.16
C ASP A 272 16.48 28.82 -0.16
N ALA A 273 15.81 27.68 -0.44
CA ALA A 273 15.90 26.51 0.39
C ALA A 273 17.21 25.73 0.13
N THR A 274 17.67 25.03 1.15
CA THR A 274 18.84 24.16 1.10
C THR A 274 18.48 22.75 1.53
N LEU A 275 19.02 21.75 0.83
CA LEU A 275 18.85 20.33 1.16
C LEU A 275 20.24 19.71 1.31
N ALA A 276 20.51 19.11 2.46
CA ALA A 276 21.67 18.29 2.70
C ALA A 276 21.25 16.85 3.00
N GLY A 277 22.15 15.91 2.85
CA GLY A 277 21.80 14.53 3.20
C GLY A 277 22.85 13.50 2.89
N THR A 278 22.47 12.24 3.08
CA THR A 278 23.32 11.09 2.77
C THR A 278 22.57 10.11 1.89
N VAL A 279 23.27 9.48 0.96
CA VAL A 279 22.78 8.39 0.12
C VAL A 279 23.50 7.11 0.52
N ARG A 280 22.73 6.08 0.84
CA ARG A 280 23.24 4.78 1.29
C ARG A 280 22.56 3.64 0.57
N THR A 281 23.21 2.49 0.52
CA THR A 281 22.56 1.24 0.11
C THR A 281 21.60 0.75 1.20
N MET A 282 20.74 -0.23 0.89
CA MET A 282 19.88 -0.91 1.88
C MET A 282 20.69 -1.60 2.99
N ALA A 283 21.95 -1.94 2.75
CA ALA A 283 22.88 -2.47 3.75
C ALA A 283 23.56 -1.37 4.60
N GLY A 284 23.18 -0.10 4.43
CA GLY A 284 23.72 1.03 5.19
C GLY A 284 25.07 1.57 4.70
N GLN A 285 25.65 0.99 3.63
CA GLN A 285 26.94 1.45 3.09
C GLN A 285 26.77 2.79 2.33
N PRO A 286 27.70 3.74 2.46
CA PRO A 286 27.63 5.00 1.73
C PRO A 286 27.72 4.76 0.22
N LEU A 287 27.01 5.57 -0.55
CA LEU A 287 26.97 5.48 -2.00
C LEU A 287 27.55 6.75 -2.60
N ALA A 288 28.80 6.66 -3.10
CA ALA A 288 29.48 7.76 -3.78
C ALA A 288 29.04 7.88 -5.25
N ASN A 289 29.24 9.05 -5.82
CA ASN A 289 28.94 9.38 -7.23
C ASN A 289 27.45 9.20 -7.61
N ALA A 290 26.52 9.25 -6.64
CA ALA A 290 25.10 9.31 -6.94
C ALA A 290 24.72 10.74 -7.33
N GLU A 291 24.06 10.90 -8.47
CA GLU A 291 23.48 12.17 -8.91
C GLU A 291 22.22 12.46 -8.10
N VAL A 292 22.17 13.64 -7.49
CA VAL A 292 21.05 14.10 -6.67
C VAL A 292 20.53 15.41 -7.23
N ARG A 293 19.23 15.48 -7.54
CA ARG A 293 18.57 16.72 -8.00
C ARG A 293 17.13 16.78 -7.53
N VAL A 294 16.58 17.98 -7.48
CA VAL A 294 15.15 18.19 -7.29
C VAL A 294 14.48 18.26 -8.68
N ARG A 295 13.34 17.61 -8.85
CA ARG A 295 12.58 17.68 -10.10
C ARG A 295 12.21 19.13 -10.41
N HIS A 296 12.49 19.59 -11.61
CA HIS A 296 12.34 20.99 -12.03
C HIS A 296 13.22 21.99 -11.26
N GLY A 297 14.14 21.54 -10.40
CA GLY A 297 15.15 22.38 -9.80
C GLY A 297 16.39 22.47 -10.69
N ARG A 298 17.00 23.67 -10.75
CA ARG A 298 18.24 23.89 -11.52
C ARG A 298 19.45 23.19 -10.89
N ALA A 299 19.47 23.11 -9.55
CA ALA A 299 20.61 22.59 -8.81
C ALA A 299 20.69 21.06 -8.87
N ALA A 300 21.89 20.56 -9.18
CA ALA A 300 22.25 19.16 -9.08
C ALA A 300 23.54 19.00 -8.29
N ALA A 301 23.71 17.92 -7.56
CA ALA A 301 24.91 17.56 -6.83
C ALA A 301 25.27 16.10 -7.06
N VAL A 302 26.52 15.75 -6.82
CA VAL A 302 27.01 14.37 -6.82
C VAL A 302 27.47 14.04 -5.40
N THR A 303 27.13 12.86 -4.89
CA THR A 303 27.54 12.44 -3.54
C THR A 303 29.05 12.19 -3.47
N ASP A 304 29.65 12.58 -2.34
CA ASP A 304 31.04 12.33 -2.02
C ASP A 304 31.28 10.84 -1.62
N GLN A 305 32.53 10.51 -1.26
CA GLN A 305 32.93 9.14 -0.84
C GLN A 305 32.17 8.64 0.40
N SER A 306 31.69 9.55 1.25
CA SER A 306 30.88 9.24 2.43
C SER A 306 29.38 9.20 2.13
N GLY A 307 28.99 9.35 0.85
CA GLY A 307 27.61 9.41 0.39
C GLY A 307 26.90 10.71 0.70
N ARG A 308 27.60 11.79 1.09
CA ARG A 308 27.02 13.08 1.45
C ARG A 308 26.82 13.96 0.23
N PHE A 309 25.77 14.79 0.29
CA PHE A 309 25.49 15.82 -0.72
C PHE A 309 24.93 17.09 -0.07
N THR A 310 25.01 18.20 -0.79
CA THR A 310 24.35 19.46 -0.45
C THR A 310 23.84 20.12 -1.72
N LEU A 311 22.59 20.57 -1.72
CA LEU A 311 21.93 21.31 -2.78
C LEU A 311 21.43 22.65 -2.22
N GLY A 312 21.79 23.74 -2.84
CA GLY A 312 21.29 25.08 -2.51
C GLY A 312 20.42 25.66 -3.60
N ASN A 313 19.87 26.84 -3.36
CA ASN A 313 19.01 27.57 -4.29
C ASN A 313 17.78 26.74 -4.77
N LEU A 314 17.20 25.96 -3.87
CA LEU A 314 16.07 25.10 -4.17
C LEU A 314 14.73 25.81 -3.99
N PRO A 315 13.72 25.49 -4.84
CA PRO A 315 12.38 25.99 -4.63
C PRO A 315 11.78 25.46 -3.33
N SER A 316 11.13 26.33 -2.57
CA SER A 316 10.43 25.95 -1.33
C SER A 316 9.18 25.12 -1.63
N GLY A 317 8.62 24.49 -0.60
CA GLY A 317 7.43 23.62 -0.69
C GLY A 317 7.78 22.15 -0.79
N THR A 318 6.76 21.34 -0.99
CA THR A 318 6.91 19.90 -1.30
C THR A 318 7.55 19.76 -2.67
N GLN A 319 8.72 19.14 -2.71
CA GLN A 319 9.49 18.90 -3.92
C GLN A 319 9.78 17.42 -4.08
N MET A 320 10.08 16.99 -5.32
CA MET A 320 10.46 15.61 -5.59
C MET A 320 11.97 15.51 -5.76
N LEU A 321 12.65 14.91 -4.79
CA LEU A 321 14.07 14.57 -4.86
C LEU A 321 14.26 13.35 -5.74
N LEU A 322 15.14 13.46 -6.72
CA LEU A 322 15.54 12.39 -7.63
C LEU A 322 16.99 12.01 -7.30
N VAL A 323 17.23 10.73 -6.99
CA VAL A 323 18.58 10.22 -6.78
C VAL A 323 18.84 9.08 -7.76
N ARG A 324 19.87 9.26 -8.58
CA ARG A 324 20.24 8.33 -9.64
C ARG A 324 21.68 7.84 -9.44
N GLN A 325 21.87 6.53 -9.54
CA GLN A 325 23.18 5.88 -9.55
C GLN A 325 23.14 4.66 -10.46
N LEU A 326 24.20 4.46 -11.23
CA LEU A 326 24.31 3.28 -12.09
C LEU A 326 24.25 1.99 -11.26
N GLY A 327 23.40 1.04 -11.68
CA GLY A 327 23.18 -0.21 -10.95
C GLY A 327 22.17 -0.12 -9.79
N PHE A 328 21.49 1.02 -9.62
CA PHE A 328 20.43 1.20 -8.62
C PHE A 328 19.13 1.67 -9.25
N VAL A 329 18.03 1.36 -8.60
CA VAL A 329 16.69 1.86 -8.99
C VAL A 329 16.65 3.36 -8.72
N LEU A 330 16.11 4.16 -9.65
CA LEU A 330 15.89 5.58 -9.45
C LEU A 330 15.04 5.78 -8.17
N ALA A 331 15.59 6.52 -7.20
CA ALA A 331 14.84 6.90 -6.01
C ALA A 331 14.11 8.24 -6.26
N GLU A 332 12.79 8.23 -6.05
CA GLU A 332 11.93 9.42 -6.09
C GLU A 332 11.35 9.63 -4.69
N ILE A 333 11.79 10.68 -4.02
CA ILE A 333 11.45 10.93 -2.61
C ILE A 333 10.85 12.32 -2.47
N PRO A 334 9.61 12.43 -1.97
CA PRO A 334 9.06 13.74 -1.67
C PRO A 334 9.74 14.33 -0.44
N VAL A 335 10.20 15.57 -0.56
CA VAL A 335 10.87 16.33 0.49
C VAL A 335 10.17 17.66 0.72
N GLU A 336 10.07 18.05 1.99
CA GLU A 336 9.48 19.34 2.38
C GLU A 336 10.62 20.36 2.55
N LEU A 337 10.67 21.35 1.67
CA LEU A 337 11.67 22.40 1.68
C LEU A 337 11.06 23.70 2.21
N ARG A 338 11.76 24.36 3.12
CA ARG A 338 11.35 25.63 3.72
C ARG A 338 12.27 26.75 3.24
N SER A 339 11.68 27.91 3.02
CA SER A 339 12.41 29.13 2.67
C SER A 339 13.48 29.44 3.72
N ASN A 340 14.67 29.74 3.28
CA ASN A 340 15.84 30.08 4.12
C ASN A 340 16.19 29.02 5.20
N ARG A 341 15.80 27.77 5.02
CA ARG A 341 16.13 26.68 5.94
C ARG A 341 16.83 25.53 5.23
N SER A 342 17.73 24.89 5.97
CA SER A 342 18.35 23.63 5.55
C SER A 342 17.51 22.46 6.05
N ARG A 343 17.24 21.51 5.14
CA ARG A 343 16.60 20.22 5.46
C ARG A 343 17.62 19.10 5.31
N GLU A 344 17.62 18.15 6.22
CA GLU A 344 18.43 16.94 6.10
C GLU A 344 17.56 15.75 5.68
N VAL A 345 18.10 14.91 4.76
CA VAL A 345 17.43 13.69 4.27
C VAL A 345 18.40 12.54 4.17
N ASN A 346 17.97 11.35 4.58
CA ASN A 346 18.70 10.10 4.41
C ASN A 346 18.02 9.25 3.34
N VAL A 347 18.73 8.98 2.24
CA VAL A 347 18.22 8.21 1.11
C VAL A 347 18.80 6.82 1.12
N GLN A 348 17.95 5.81 1.07
CA GLN A 348 18.34 4.42 0.88
C GLN A 348 18.01 3.98 -0.55
N MET A 349 19.00 3.48 -1.28
CA MET A 349 18.84 3.03 -2.65
C MET A 349 18.83 1.50 -2.74
N THR A 350 17.86 0.99 -3.46
CA THR A 350 17.77 -0.43 -3.79
C THR A 350 18.60 -0.71 -5.03
N ARG A 351 19.46 -1.74 -5.01
CA ARG A 351 20.14 -2.19 -6.23
C ARG A 351 19.11 -2.55 -7.28
N ALA A 352 19.33 -2.05 -8.48
CA ALA A 352 18.63 -2.60 -9.63
C ALA A 352 19.07 -4.06 -9.72
N VAL A 353 18.18 -4.99 -9.41
CA VAL A 353 18.36 -6.35 -9.86
C VAL A 353 18.29 -6.26 -11.38
N THR A 354 19.45 -6.23 -12.05
CA THR A 354 19.49 -6.79 -13.40
C THR A 354 19.04 -8.22 -13.18
N LEU A 355 17.78 -8.51 -13.47
CA LEU A 355 17.46 -9.83 -13.93
C LEU A 355 18.55 -10.10 -14.95
N ASP A 356 19.45 -11.05 -14.66
CA ASP A 356 20.33 -11.65 -15.67
C ASP A 356 19.49 -11.65 -16.91
N SER A 357 20.01 -11.02 -17.98
CA SER A 357 19.22 -10.80 -19.17
C SER A 357 18.34 -12.01 -19.29
N VAL A 358 17.03 -11.84 -18.99
CA VAL A 358 16.10 -12.80 -19.51
C VAL A 358 16.44 -12.67 -20.96
N ARG A 359 17.37 -13.50 -21.43
CA ARG A 359 17.32 -13.97 -22.76
C ARG A 359 15.89 -14.46 -22.79
N VAL A 360 15.01 -13.57 -23.21
CA VAL A 360 13.86 -14.00 -23.94
C VAL A 360 14.50 -14.68 -25.12
N LEU A 361 14.96 -15.89 -24.87
CA LEU A 361 14.90 -16.92 -25.87
C LEU A 361 13.41 -16.94 -26.14
N ALA A 362 13.01 -16.07 -27.09
CA ALA A 362 11.71 -16.09 -27.74
C ALA A 362 11.54 -17.44 -28.46
N THR A 363 11.86 -18.54 -27.77
CA THR A 363 11.90 -19.89 -28.35
C THR A 363 11.94 -20.99 -27.29
N GLN A 364 11.64 -20.73 -26.03
CA GLN A 364 11.09 -21.83 -25.25
C GLN A 364 9.65 -21.45 -24.92
N ARG A 365 8.77 -21.70 -25.88
CA ARG A 365 7.43 -22.16 -25.57
C ARG A 365 7.60 -23.21 -24.49
N PRO A 366 6.77 -23.20 -23.41
CA PRO A 366 6.73 -24.31 -22.48
C PRO A 366 6.75 -25.57 -23.34
N SER A 367 7.80 -26.33 -23.24
CA SER A 367 8.03 -27.37 -24.24
C SER A 367 7.04 -28.50 -23.98
N LEU A 368 6.60 -29.17 -25.01
CA LEU A 368 5.82 -30.41 -24.91
C LEU A 368 6.49 -31.43 -23.95
N ALA A 369 7.80 -31.25 -23.70
CA ALA A 369 8.58 -31.96 -22.70
C ALA A 369 8.09 -31.72 -21.28
N GLU A 370 7.58 -30.52 -20.96
CA GLU A 370 7.00 -30.21 -19.64
C GLU A 370 5.65 -30.93 -19.47
N PHE A 371 4.79 -30.90 -20.49
CA PHE A 371 3.56 -31.67 -20.51
C PHE A 371 3.83 -33.18 -20.28
N GLU A 372 4.81 -33.73 -20.99
CA GLU A 372 5.18 -35.15 -20.85
C GLU A 372 5.81 -35.46 -19.49
N HIS A 373 6.56 -34.52 -18.91
CA HIS A 373 7.09 -34.62 -17.57
C HIS A 373 5.95 -34.65 -16.54
N ASN A 374 5.04 -33.66 -16.59
CA ASN A 374 3.89 -33.56 -15.69
C ASN A 374 3.02 -34.83 -15.79
N ARG A 375 2.75 -35.30 -17.00
CA ARG A 375 1.96 -36.52 -17.25
C ARG A 375 2.57 -37.76 -16.64
N LYS A 376 3.90 -37.88 -16.60
CA LYS A 376 4.61 -39.03 -16.02
C LYS A 376 4.78 -38.95 -14.51
N THR A 377 4.90 -37.75 -13.95
CA THR A 377 5.27 -37.55 -12.56
C THR A 377 4.11 -37.13 -11.67
N ASN A 378 3.09 -36.45 -12.21
CA ASN A 378 1.96 -35.96 -11.44
C ASN A 378 0.78 -36.94 -11.52
N LEU A 379 0.59 -37.73 -10.45
CA LEU A 379 -0.44 -38.74 -10.35
C LEU A 379 -1.85 -38.18 -10.05
N GLN A 380 -1.96 -36.92 -9.69
CA GLN A 380 -3.23 -36.25 -9.33
C GLN A 380 -3.79 -35.44 -10.48
N GLY A 381 -2.97 -35.06 -11.44
CA GLY A 381 -3.38 -34.39 -12.67
C GLY A 381 -4.08 -35.34 -13.64
N ARG A 382 -4.96 -34.80 -14.48
CA ARG A 382 -5.60 -35.52 -15.58
C ARG A 382 -5.09 -34.95 -16.90
N PHE A 383 -4.77 -35.83 -17.83
CA PHE A 383 -4.03 -35.47 -19.03
C PHE A 383 -4.78 -35.98 -20.27
N LEU A 384 -4.86 -35.12 -21.27
CA LEU A 384 -5.34 -35.49 -22.61
C LEU A 384 -4.21 -35.33 -23.62
N THR A 385 -3.84 -36.41 -24.24
CA THR A 385 -2.74 -36.43 -25.20
C THR A 385 -3.20 -36.06 -26.61
N LEU A 386 -2.25 -35.68 -27.47
CA LEU A 386 -2.52 -35.35 -28.88
C LEU A 386 -3.32 -36.45 -29.62
N SER A 387 -2.99 -37.74 -29.38
CA SER A 387 -3.70 -38.84 -30.01
C SER A 387 -5.16 -38.92 -29.57
N GLN A 388 -5.44 -38.72 -28.31
CA GLN A 388 -6.81 -38.72 -27.79
C GLN A 388 -7.60 -37.50 -28.30
N ILE A 389 -6.98 -36.32 -28.39
CA ILE A 389 -7.59 -35.12 -28.98
C ILE A 389 -7.97 -35.36 -30.42
N GLN A 390 -7.08 -35.97 -31.22
CA GLN A 390 -7.34 -36.25 -32.60
C GLN A 390 -8.45 -37.30 -32.83
N GLN A 391 -8.55 -38.29 -31.94
CA GLN A 391 -9.59 -39.32 -31.97
C GLN A 391 -10.96 -38.80 -31.56
N SER A 392 -11.05 -37.75 -30.75
CA SER A 392 -12.29 -37.22 -30.22
C SER A 392 -13.20 -36.56 -31.23
N ARG A 393 -12.68 -36.09 -32.38
CA ARG A 393 -13.42 -35.34 -33.41
C ARG A 393 -14.14 -34.09 -32.82
N ALA A 394 -13.65 -33.52 -31.71
CA ALA A 394 -14.21 -32.36 -31.07
C ALA A 394 -14.19 -31.14 -32.01
N LYS A 395 -15.26 -30.34 -31.99
CA LYS A 395 -15.34 -29.10 -32.79
C LYS A 395 -14.79 -27.92 -32.02
N ASN A 396 -15.03 -27.87 -30.72
CA ASN A 396 -14.51 -26.83 -29.81
C ASN A 396 -13.59 -27.46 -28.76
N THR A 397 -12.73 -26.70 -28.16
CA THR A 397 -11.83 -27.19 -27.10
C THR A 397 -12.59 -27.56 -25.83
N SER A 398 -13.68 -26.89 -25.53
CA SER A 398 -14.59 -27.25 -24.45
C SER A 398 -15.19 -28.66 -24.62
N ASP A 399 -15.37 -29.18 -25.85
CA ASP A 399 -15.86 -30.52 -26.11
C ASP A 399 -14.84 -31.61 -25.70
N LEU A 400 -13.57 -31.25 -25.51
CA LEU A 400 -12.50 -32.17 -25.07
C LEU A 400 -12.53 -32.40 -23.56
N LEU A 401 -13.01 -31.43 -22.79
CA LEU A 401 -12.96 -31.47 -21.33
C LEU A 401 -13.75 -32.67 -20.74
N PRO A 402 -14.91 -33.13 -21.27
CA PRO A 402 -15.58 -34.35 -20.82
C PRO A 402 -14.69 -35.60 -20.78
N LEU A 403 -13.70 -35.68 -21.66
CA LEU A 403 -12.76 -36.79 -21.72
C LEU A 403 -11.77 -36.83 -20.53
N LEU A 404 -11.54 -35.67 -19.91
CA LEU A 404 -10.71 -35.57 -18.69
C LEU A 404 -11.50 -35.94 -17.43
N GLY A 405 -12.84 -35.82 -17.45
CA GLY A 405 -13.72 -36.06 -16.29
C GLY A 405 -13.43 -35.10 -15.11
N GLY A 406 -14.35 -35.02 -14.16
CA GLY A 406 -14.11 -34.28 -12.91
C GLY A 406 -14.38 -32.77 -12.97
N TYR A 407 -15.17 -32.28 -13.94
CA TYR A 407 -15.63 -30.91 -14.03
C TYR A 407 -17.08 -30.85 -14.52
N VAL A 408 -17.69 -29.68 -14.38
CA VAL A 408 -19.04 -29.37 -14.90
C VAL A 408 -18.93 -28.10 -15.70
N LEU A 409 -19.50 -28.08 -16.94
CA LEU A 409 -19.68 -26.85 -17.70
C LEU A 409 -20.93 -26.13 -17.22
N MET A 410 -20.79 -24.90 -16.73
CA MET A 410 -21.91 -23.99 -16.53
C MET A 410 -21.85 -22.90 -17.61
N GLY A 411 -22.65 -23.06 -18.66
CA GLY A 411 -22.57 -22.23 -19.85
C GLY A 411 -21.28 -22.48 -20.63
N ARG A 412 -20.53 -21.40 -20.94
CA ARG A 412 -19.24 -21.48 -21.62
C ARG A 412 -18.04 -21.54 -20.69
N THR A 413 -18.24 -21.43 -19.37
CA THR A 413 -17.16 -21.42 -18.39
C THR A 413 -17.00 -22.80 -17.78
N PRO A 414 -15.84 -23.46 -17.89
CA PRO A 414 -15.59 -24.73 -17.23
C PRO A 414 -15.45 -24.50 -15.71
N LEU A 415 -16.32 -25.17 -14.95
CA LEU A 415 -16.22 -25.28 -13.50
C LEU A 415 -15.62 -26.63 -13.17
N VAL A 416 -14.48 -26.66 -12.51
CA VAL A 416 -13.95 -27.91 -11.95
C VAL A 416 -14.74 -28.23 -10.69
N LYS A 417 -15.73 -29.11 -10.79
CA LYS A 417 -16.50 -29.58 -9.64
C LYS A 417 -15.67 -30.62 -8.90
N MET A 418 -15.35 -30.36 -7.65
CA MET A 418 -14.88 -31.41 -6.74
C MET A 418 -16.02 -32.42 -6.55
N LYS A 419 -15.82 -33.64 -7.03
CA LYS A 419 -16.68 -34.77 -6.69
C LYS A 419 -16.33 -35.08 -5.23
N ASP A 420 -17.30 -34.96 -4.31
CA ASP A 420 -17.26 -35.38 -2.89
C ASP A 420 -16.75 -34.36 -1.83
N THR A 421 -17.08 -33.09 -1.95
CA THR A 421 -17.11 -32.26 -0.73
C THR A 421 -18.33 -31.35 -0.75
N ASP A 422 -19.40 -31.79 -0.03
CA ASP A 422 -20.50 -30.93 0.41
C ASP A 422 -20.07 -29.92 1.52
N PHE A 423 -18.82 -29.47 1.51
CA PHE A 423 -18.29 -28.59 2.54
C PHE A 423 -17.63 -27.39 1.90
N ASP A 424 -18.42 -26.33 1.66
CA ASP A 424 -17.90 -24.98 1.55
C ASP A 424 -17.59 -24.47 2.97
N PRO A 425 -16.33 -24.30 3.38
CA PRO A 425 -16.02 -23.63 4.65
C PRO A 425 -16.57 -22.20 4.59
N PRO A 426 -17.21 -21.69 5.65
CA PRO A 426 -17.71 -20.33 5.69
C PRO A 426 -16.55 -19.35 5.52
N GLY A 427 -16.54 -18.58 4.41
CA GLY A 427 -15.51 -17.59 4.07
C GLY A 427 -14.69 -17.89 2.82
N THR A 428 -14.88 -18.99 2.13
CA THR A 428 -14.25 -19.26 0.83
C THR A 428 -14.98 -18.51 -0.27
N HIS A 429 -14.21 -17.74 -1.04
CA HIS A 429 -14.69 -17.05 -2.23
C HIS A 429 -15.34 -18.06 -3.18
N SER A 430 -16.60 -17.83 -3.55
CA SER A 430 -17.32 -18.59 -4.57
C SER A 430 -16.47 -18.71 -5.83
N CYS A 431 -15.99 -19.91 -6.14
CA CYS A 431 -15.24 -20.20 -7.35
C CYS A 431 -16.10 -19.95 -8.58
N LYS A 432 -15.74 -18.97 -9.40
CA LYS A 432 -16.46 -18.61 -10.63
C LYS A 432 -16.09 -19.48 -11.82
N GLY A 433 -15.05 -20.31 -11.72
CA GLY A 433 -14.55 -21.20 -12.77
C GLY A 433 -13.10 -21.61 -12.51
N ALA A 434 -12.64 -22.61 -13.24
CA ALA A 434 -11.23 -22.99 -13.27
C ALA A 434 -10.41 -21.93 -14.02
N ASN A 435 -9.19 -21.66 -13.56
CA ASN A 435 -8.25 -20.85 -14.31
C ASN A 435 -7.79 -21.60 -15.57
N VAL A 436 -7.69 -20.89 -16.68
CA VAL A 436 -7.21 -21.42 -17.97
C VAL A 436 -5.88 -20.77 -18.30
N VAL A 437 -4.89 -21.59 -18.58
CA VAL A 437 -3.53 -21.17 -19.01
C VAL A 437 -3.24 -21.80 -20.35
N ILE A 438 -2.95 -21.00 -21.36
CA ILE A 438 -2.64 -21.47 -22.72
C ILE A 438 -1.19 -21.09 -23.06
N ASP A 439 -0.31 -22.08 -23.25
CA ASP A 439 1.13 -21.90 -23.46
C ASP A 439 1.77 -20.93 -22.44
N GLY A 440 1.36 -21.02 -21.16
CA GLY A 440 1.85 -20.18 -20.06
C GLY A 440 1.17 -18.82 -19.91
N VAL A 441 0.18 -18.48 -20.74
CA VAL A 441 -0.57 -17.21 -20.68
C VAL A 441 -1.89 -17.42 -19.96
N ASP A 442 -2.15 -16.60 -18.95
CA ASP A 442 -3.36 -16.62 -18.12
C ASP A 442 -4.51 -15.79 -18.71
N GLY A 443 -5.73 -16.07 -18.23
CA GLY A 443 -6.90 -15.22 -18.48
C GLY A 443 -7.55 -15.43 -19.84
N MET A 444 -7.26 -16.55 -20.50
CA MET A 444 -7.89 -16.96 -21.75
C MET A 444 -9.09 -17.85 -21.48
N GLU A 445 -10.03 -17.93 -22.43
CA GLU A 445 -11.13 -18.89 -22.41
C GLU A 445 -10.69 -20.19 -23.11
N VAL A 446 -11.28 -21.32 -22.70
CA VAL A 446 -10.94 -22.64 -23.24
C VAL A 446 -11.10 -22.70 -24.77
N ASP A 447 -12.12 -22.03 -25.29
CA ASP A 447 -12.46 -22.03 -26.72
C ASP A 447 -11.73 -20.95 -27.54
N ASP A 448 -10.79 -20.20 -26.93
CA ASP A 448 -9.92 -19.27 -27.67
C ASP A 448 -8.93 -20.03 -28.60
N VAL A 449 -8.77 -21.33 -28.39
CA VAL A 449 -7.93 -22.22 -29.19
C VAL A 449 -8.74 -23.36 -29.76
N GLN A 450 -8.52 -23.69 -31.01
CA GLN A 450 -9.20 -24.81 -31.68
C GLN A 450 -8.52 -26.15 -31.35
N PRO A 451 -9.28 -27.28 -31.29
CA PRO A 451 -8.70 -28.60 -30.99
C PRO A 451 -7.54 -29.02 -31.87
N ASN A 452 -7.56 -28.62 -33.15
CA ASN A 452 -6.47 -28.91 -34.10
C ASN A 452 -5.16 -28.18 -33.83
N GLN A 453 -5.17 -27.15 -32.95
CA GLN A 453 -4.00 -26.38 -32.53
C GLN A 453 -3.39 -26.93 -31.24
N ILE A 454 -4.07 -27.84 -30.54
CA ILE A 454 -3.70 -28.34 -29.20
C ILE A 454 -2.82 -29.59 -29.35
N ALA A 455 -1.74 -29.62 -28.55
CA ALA A 455 -0.85 -30.76 -28.38
C ALA A 455 -1.16 -31.60 -27.16
N GLY A 456 -1.67 -30.96 -26.08
CA GLY A 456 -2.07 -31.61 -24.85
C GLY A 456 -2.88 -30.71 -23.94
N ILE A 457 -3.66 -31.30 -23.04
CA ILE A 457 -4.41 -30.59 -22.01
C ILE A 457 -4.14 -31.27 -20.66
N GLU A 458 -3.91 -30.45 -19.63
CA GLU A 458 -3.79 -30.88 -18.24
C GLU A 458 -4.94 -30.29 -17.45
N LEU A 459 -5.50 -31.07 -16.53
CA LEU A 459 -6.54 -30.63 -15.61
C LEU A 459 -6.11 -30.95 -14.17
N TYR A 460 -6.12 -29.95 -13.31
CA TYR A 460 -5.84 -30.03 -11.88
C TYR A 460 -7.02 -29.51 -11.08
N LYS A 461 -7.44 -30.25 -10.03
CA LYS A 461 -8.64 -29.87 -9.27
C LYS A 461 -8.38 -28.71 -8.31
N ASP A 462 -7.15 -28.61 -7.77
CA ASP A 462 -6.79 -27.68 -6.69
C ASP A 462 -5.29 -27.35 -6.73
N ALA A 463 -4.88 -26.44 -5.84
CA ALA A 463 -3.50 -26.02 -5.72
C ALA A 463 -2.52 -27.15 -5.30
N ALA A 464 -3.03 -28.17 -4.57
CA ALA A 464 -2.18 -29.27 -4.11
C ALA A 464 -1.91 -30.29 -5.23
N SER A 465 -2.84 -30.41 -6.20
CA SER A 465 -2.69 -31.27 -7.36
C SER A 465 -1.91 -30.63 -8.51
N ALA A 466 -1.80 -29.31 -8.53
CA ALA A 466 -1.12 -28.57 -9.60
C ALA A 466 0.40 -28.56 -9.43
N PRO A 467 1.20 -28.49 -10.51
CA PRO A 467 2.63 -28.20 -10.44
C PRO A 467 2.91 -26.91 -9.68
N LEU A 468 4.02 -26.86 -8.95
CA LEU A 468 4.37 -25.76 -8.03
C LEU A 468 4.28 -24.37 -8.68
N GLN A 469 4.68 -24.25 -9.94
CA GLN A 469 4.60 -23.01 -10.72
C GLN A 469 3.19 -22.49 -10.96
N TYR A 470 2.18 -23.36 -10.87
CA TYR A 470 0.76 -23.04 -11.05
C TYR A 470 -0.04 -23.11 -9.74
N ALA A 471 0.56 -23.52 -8.62
CA ALA A 471 -0.15 -23.77 -7.37
C ALA A 471 -0.96 -22.55 -6.90
N GLY A 472 -0.41 -21.34 -6.99
CA GLY A 472 -1.11 -20.10 -6.64
C GLY A 472 -2.30 -19.73 -7.54
N ARG A 473 -2.46 -20.41 -8.68
CA ARG A 473 -3.51 -20.17 -9.69
C ARG A 473 -4.58 -21.25 -9.72
N ALA A 474 -4.37 -22.35 -9.00
CA ALA A 474 -5.21 -23.55 -9.06
C ALA A 474 -6.24 -23.67 -7.94
N ASN A 475 -6.51 -22.60 -7.16
CA ASN A 475 -7.43 -22.62 -6.02
C ASN A 475 -8.87 -23.01 -6.39
N CYS A 476 -9.30 -22.72 -7.61
CA CYS A 476 -10.63 -23.10 -8.13
C CYS A 476 -10.52 -24.11 -9.29
N GLY A 477 -9.42 -24.85 -9.35
CA GLY A 477 -9.07 -25.71 -10.47
C GLY A 477 -8.25 -24.97 -11.54
N LEU A 478 -7.50 -25.75 -12.30
CA LEU A 478 -6.60 -25.25 -13.35
C LEU A 478 -6.69 -26.14 -14.58
N ILE A 479 -6.79 -25.49 -15.75
CA ILE A 479 -6.68 -26.13 -17.06
C ILE A 479 -5.46 -25.53 -17.75
N VAL A 480 -4.49 -26.36 -18.11
CA VAL A 480 -3.31 -25.97 -18.90
C VAL A 480 -3.43 -26.56 -20.28
N ILE A 481 -3.41 -25.70 -21.31
CA ILE A 481 -3.51 -26.10 -22.72
C ILE A 481 -2.15 -25.85 -23.38
N TRP A 482 -1.61 -26.90 -23.98
CA TRP A 482 -0.34 -26.88 -24.68
C TRP A 482 -0.59 -26.87 -26.19
N LEU A 483 -0.03 -25.87 -26.90
CA LEU A 483 -0.22 -25.74 -28.34
C LEU A 483 0.76 -26.59 -29.14
N ARG A 484 0.33 -27.01 -30.32
CA ARG A 484 1.24 -27.68 -31.31
C ARG A 484 2.31 -26.73 -31.79
N PRO A 485 3.56 -27.19 -31.99
CA PRO A 485 4.53 -26.43 -32.71
C PRO A 485 4.05 -26.32 -34.19
N GLY A 486 3.50 -25.19 -34.55
CA GLY A 486 3.01 -24.90 -35.91
C GLY A 486 3.89 -23.91 -36.64
N PRO A 487 3.77 -23.78 -38.00
CA PRO A 487 4.36 -22.68 -38.72
C PRO A 487 3.87 -21.38 -38.12
N ARG A 488 4.83 -20.49 -37.78
CA ARG A 488 4.68 -19.23 -37.00
C ARG A 488 3.29 -18.61 -37.08
N TRP A 489 2.57 -18.66 -35.97
CA TRP A 489 1.32 -17.92 -35.80
C TRP A 489 1.66 -16.43 -35.75
N HIS A 490 1.45 -15.69 -36.87
CA HIS A 490 1.73 -14.26 -36.96
C HIS A 490 0.69 -13.37 -36.24
N GLY A 491 -0.34 -13.95 -35.64
CA GLY A 491 -1.44 -13.22 -35.02
C GLY A 491 -1.04 -12.37 -33.79
N TRP A 492 -0.07 -12.81 -33.01
CA TRP A 492 0.36 -12.09 -31.81
C TRP A 492 1.26 -10.89 -32.09
N LYS A 493 2.04 -10.90 -33.17
CA LYS A 493 2.81 -9.72 -33.59
C LYS A 493 1.94 -8.56 -34.04
N ASN A 494 0.74 -8.83 -34.53
CA ASN A 494 -0.19 -7.79 -34.97
C ASN A 494 -0.95 -7.12 -33.82
N LEU A 495 -1.11 -7.76 -32.67
CA LEU A 495 -1.72 -7.15 -31.47
C LEU A 495 -0.78 -6.11 -30.81
N PHE A 496 0.53 -6.30 -30.89
CA PHE A 496 1.50 -5.34 -30.35
C PHE A 496 2.03 -4.34 -31.38
N ASN A 497 1.94 -4.65 -32.70
CA ASN A 497 2.37 -3.75 -33.76
C ASN A 497 1.25 -2.87 -34.34
N ASN A 498 -0.02 -3.13 -34.04
CA ASN A 498 -1.12 -2.26 -34.49
C ASN A 498 -1.21 -0.94 -33.73
N SER A 499 -0.58 -0.81 -32.57
CA SER A 499 -0.43 0.50 -31.92
C SER A 499 0.46 1.47 -32.69
N ALA A 500 1.32 0.98 -33.58
CA ALA A 500 2.21 1.80 -34.40
C ALA A 500 1.66 2.08 -35.81
N ARG A 501 0.61 1.37 -36.25
CA ARG A 501 0.06 1.52 -37.62
C ARG A 501 -1.20 2.36 -37.74
N LEU A 502 -1.90 2.62 -36.62
CA LEU A 502 -3.09 3.46 -36.60
C LEU A 502 -2.79 4.98 -36.57
N GLN A 503 -1.50 5.37 -36.65
CA GLN A 503 -1.12 6.79 -36.81
C GLN A 503 -0.84 7.21 -38.27
N HIS A 504 -1.03 6.33 -39.27
CA HIS A 504 -0.72 6.65 -40.64
C HIS A 504 -1.90 6.73 -41.62
N GLU A 505 -3.14 6.59 -41.16
CA GLU A 505 -4.32 6.79 -42.04
C GLU A 505 -5.31 7.78 -41.43
N ALA A 506 -4.92 9.04 -41.36
CA ALA A 506 -5.84 10.16 -41.23
C ALA A 506 -5.24 11.38 -41.91
N THR A 507 -5.28 11.43 -43.22
CA THR A 507 -5.37 12.60 -44.06
C THR A 507 -6.04 12.19 -45.35
N PRO A 508 -6.93 12.96 -45.94
CA PRO A 508 -6.64 14.29 -46.44
C PRO A 508 -7.24 15.42 -45.66
#